data_28319587634a29e5aa59dead08c7cae5
#
_entry.id   28319587634a29e5aa59dead08c7cae5
#
_cell.length_a   1.000
_cell.length_b   1.000
_cell.length_c   1.000
_cell.angle_alpha   90.00
_cell.angle_beta   90.00
_cell.angle_gamma   90.00
#
_symmetry.space_group_name_H-M   'P 1'
#
loop_
_entity.id
_entity.type
_entity.pdbx_description
1 polymer ?
#
loop_
_entity_poly.entity_id
_entity_poly.type
_entity_poly.pdbx_seq_one_letter_code
_entity_poly.pdbx_strand_id
1 'polypeptide(L)'
;MVKNVDKVRLELVKSDIKDFEQIEGLKISYNNNSKRIINIFLEDSLIDKLIFPFNKFDITALEYKPFTRFTIAKSLDDLTKNSLGDFLKKNIKKRELGCVIIKTNKENKNINDNFLTKLSTALVHLIGIPNHDSMTAKYYARFNVKHEDDSDSYLRKAYKNMDLHTDGTYVDEITDWLLMAKLDEKNAEGGETTLLHLDDWEHCNEFFNNPIGKENFIWSSPKSKNVDYKIKHPIFSEDSDGNPQ
;
A
#
# COMPACT_ATOMS: atom_id res chain seq x y z
N MET A 1 -15.14 -31.90 16.20
CA MET A 1 -16.08 -31.37 15.20
C MET A 1 -15.54 -30.13 14.42
N VAL A 2 -14.23 -29.97 14.32
CA VAL A 2 -13.59 -28.77 13.68
C VAL A 2 -13.06 -29.07 12.28
N LYS A 3 -12.93 -30.34 11.87
CA LYS A 3 -12.31 -30.72 10.57
C LYS A 3 -13.18 -30.58 9.31
N ASN A 4 -14.47 -30.30 9.44
CA ASN A 4 -15.35 -30.22 8.26
C ASN A 4 -15.61 -28.77 7.77
N VAL A 5 -15.35 -27.77 8.60
CA VAL A 5 -15.57 -26.35 8.24
C VAL A 5 -14.50 -25.86 7.25
N ASP A 6 -13.25 -26.29 7.46
CA ASP A 6 -12.14 -25.88 6.61
C ASP A 6 -12.19 -26.47 5.20
N LYS A 7 -12.74 -27.68 5.06
CA LYS A 7 -12.85 -28.36 3.76
C LYS A 7 -13.96 -27.74 2.89
N VAL A 8 -15.08 -27.36 3.47
CA VAL A 8 -16.18 -26.66 2.80
C VAL A 8 -15.73 -25.23 2.38
N ARG A 9 -14.91 -24.56 3.21
CA ARG A 9 -14.37 -23.23 2.91
C ARG A 9 -13.35 -23.27 1.77
N LEU A 10 -12.56 -24.33 1.63
CA LEU A 10 -11.61 -24.55 0.53
C LEU A 10 -12.30 -24.92 -0.80
N GLU A 11 -13.43 -25.60 -0.77
CA GLU A 11 -14.17 -25.96 -2.00
C GLU A 11 -14.98 -24.77 -2.55
N LEU A 12 -15.52 -23.91 -1.70
CA LEU A 12 -16.16 -22.65 -2.11
C LEU A 12 -15.17 -21.65 -2.73
N VAL A 13 -13.88 -21.75 -2.39
CA VAL A 13 -12.82 -20.87 -2.93
C VAL A 13 -12.44 -21.24 -4.38
N LYS A 14 -12.74 -22.46 -4.84
CA LYS A 14 -12.35 -22.91 -6.20
C LYS A 14 -13.35 -22.55 -7.30
N SER A 15 -14.59 -22.19 -6.99
CA SER A 15 -15.64 -22.02 -7.99
C SER A 15 -15.87 -20.61 -8.51
N ASP A 16 -15.26 -19.56 -7.90
CA ASP A 16 -15.49 -18.16 -8.26
C ASP A 16 -14.21 -17.39 -8.60
N ILE A 17 -13.19 -18.04 -9.15
CA ILE A 17 -12.04 -17.31 -9.71
C ILE A 17 -12.53 -16.72 -11.03
N LYS A 18 -13.08 -15.50 -11.01
CA LYS A 18 -13.17 -14.68 -12.20
C LYS A 18 -11.74 -14.44 -12.66
N ASP A 19 -11.39 -14.95 -13.81
CA ASP A 19 -10.12 -14.63 -14.43
C ASP A 19 -10.02 -13.12 -14.60
N PHE A 20 -8.93 -12.55 -14.10
CA PHE A 20 -8.65 -11.15 -14.35
C PHE A 20 -8.37 -10.95 -15.84
N GLU A 21 -8.75 -9.77 -16.33
CA GLU A 21 -8.36 -9.33 -17.67
C GLU A 21 -6.84 -9.44 -17.82
N GLN A 22 -6.38 -10.03 -18.92
CA GLN A 22 -4.96 -10.19 -19.20
C GLN A 22 -4.36 -8.83 -19.57
N ILE A 23 -3.35 -8.40 -18.80
CA ILE A 23 -2.57 -7.21 -19.09
C ILE A 23 -1.16 -7.65 -19.52
N GLU A 24 -0.68 -7.09 -20.64
CA GLU A 24 0.63 -7.44 -21.17
C GLU A 24 1.76 -7.22 -20.15
N GLY A 25 2.60 -8.25 -19.96
CA GLY A 25 3.71 -8.22 -19.02
C GLY A 25 3.34 -8.41 -17.55
N LEU A 26 2.08 -8.73 -17.25
CA LEU A 26 1.58 -8.95 -15.90
C LEU A 26 0.91 -10.31 -15.75
N LYS A 27 1.11 -10.93 -14.59
CA LYS A 27 0.31 -12.07 -14.11
C LYS A 27 -0.49 -11.62 -12.90
N ILE A 28 -1.81 -11.68 -13.00
CA ILE A 28 -2.72 -11.20 -11.97
C ILE A 28 -3.52 -12.37 -11.41
N SER A 29 -3.60 -12.47 -10.09
CA SER A 29 -4.37 -13.51 -9.42
C SER A 29 -4.84 -13.03 -8.05
N TYR A 30 -5.88 -13.65 -7.51
CA TYR A 30 -6.17 -13.52 -6.09
C TYR A 30 -5.10 -14.23 -5.25
N ASN A 31 -4.90 -13.73 -4.04
CA ASN A 31 -4.03 -14.41 -3.09
C ASN A 31 -4.70 -15.70 -2.61
N ASN A 32 -3.93 -16.78 -2.46
CA ASN A 32 -4.45 -18.08 -2.05
C ASN A 32 -5.07 -18.07 -0.64
N ASN A 33 -4.63 -17.14 0.22
CA ASN A 33 -5.05 -17.09 1.62
C ASN A 33 -6.15 -16.04 1.87
N SER A 34 -6.39 -15.13 0.92
CA SER A 34 -7.38 -14.06 1.09
C SER A 34 -7.89 -13.54 -0.25
N LYS A 35 -9.21 -13.51 -0.41
CA LYS A 35 -9.87 -12.87 -1.55
C LYS A 35 -9.78 -11.35 -1.53
N ARG A 36 -9.39 -10.75 -0.40
CA ARG A 36 -9.17 -9.31 -0.25
C ARG A 36 -7.83 -8.84 -0.82
N ILE A 37 -6.98 -9.77 -1.28
CA ILE A 37 -5.64 -9.47 -1.76
C ILE A 37 -5.51 -9.89 -3.21
N ILE A 38 -5.11 -8.96 -4.06
CA ILE A 38 -4.71 -9.22 -5.43
C ILE A 38 -3.18 -9.29 -5.51
N ASN A 39 -2.65 -10.35 -6.12
CA ASN A 39 -1.24 -10.42 -6.48
C ASN A 39 -1.06 -10.01 -7.94
N ILE A 40 -0.12 -9.11 -8.19
CA ILE A 40 0.34 -8.72 -9.52
C ILE A 40 1.82 -9.07 -9.61
N PHE A 41 2.20 -9.92 -10.53
CA PHE A 41 3.59 -10.23 -10.82
C PHE A 41 4.00 -9.53 -12.13
N LEU A 42 5.03 -8.69 -12.06
CA LEU A 42 5.63 -8.05 -13.23
C LEU A 42 6.59 -9.05 -13.87
N GLU A 43 6.37 -9.38 -15.12
CA GLU A 43 7.25 -10.26 -15.88
C GLU A 43 8.55 -9.56 -16.25
N ASP A 44 9.64 -10.33 -16.36
CA ASP A 44 10.96 -9.79 -16.71
C ASP A 44 10.93 -9.04 -18.04
N SER A 45 10.12 -9.48 -18.99
CA SER A 45 9.93 -8.81 -20.28
C SER A 45 9.41 -7.37 -20.16
N LEU A 46 8.55 -7.10 -19.18
CA LEU A 46 8.09 -5.74 -18.89
C LEU A 46 9.17 -4.93 -18.17
N ILE A 47 9.85 -5.55 -17.20
CA ILE A 47 10.93 -4.93 -16.44
C ILE A 47 12.03 -4.47 -17.38
N ASP A 48 12.48 -5.33 -18.30
CA ASP A 48 13.52 -5.02 -19.27
C ASP A 48 13.14 -3.82 -20.17
N LYS A 49 11.87 -3.72 -20.58
CA LYS A 49 11.35 -2.58 -21.33
C LYS A 49 11.33 -1.29 -20.49
N LEU A 50 11.19 -1.38 -19.18
CA LEU A 50 11.17 -0.22 -18.26
C LEU A 50 12.56 0.33 -17.97
N ILE A 51 13.62 -0.47 -18.11
CA ILE A 51 14.99 -0.03 -17.82
C ILE A 51 15.37 1.24 -18.57
N PHE A 52 15.13 1.26 -19.87
CA PHE A 52 15.51 2.42 -20.69
C PHE A 52 14.78 3.71 -20.30
N PRO A 53 13.44 3.77 -20.21
CA PRO A 53 12.75 4.99 -19.81
C PRO A 53 13.07 5.41 -18.37
N PHE A 54 13.28 4.47 -17.46
CA PHE A 54 13.61 4.78 -16.06
C PHE A 54 15.04 5.32 -15.92
N ASN A 55 15.99 4.82 -16.71
CA ASN A 55 17.38 5.29 -16.65
C ASN A 55 17.61 6.66 -17.30
N LYS A 56 16.62 7.22 -17.99
CA LYS A 56 16.69 8.62 -18.48
C LYS A 56 16.72 9.64 -17.35
N PHE A 57 16.28 9.26 -16.17
CA PHE A 57 16.17 10.18 -15.04
C PHE A 57 17.00 9.70 -13.87
N ASP A 58 17.73 10.61 -13.27
CA ASP A 58 18.36 10.39 -11.98
C ASP A 58 17.28 10.28 -10.90
N ILE A 59 17.59 9.56 -9.83
CA ILE A 59 16.67 9.39 -8.68
C ILE A 59 16.31 10.74 -8.05
N THR A 60 17.25 11.68 -8.01
CA THR A 60 17.02 13.03 -7.50
C THR A 60 16.02 13.83 -8.33
N ALA A 61 15.91 13.53 -9.64
CA ALA A 61 14.92 14.18 -10.48
C ALA A 61 13.48 13.88 -10.06
N LEU A 62 13.23 12.74 -9.44
CA LEU A 62 11.91 12.41 -8.88
C LEU A 62 11.52 13.34 -7.70
N GLU A 63 12.50 13.88 -6.99
CA GLU A 63 12.30 14.72 -5.83
C GLU A 63 11.97 16.17 -6.21
N TYR A 64 12.65 16.70 -7.25
CA TYR A 64 12.60 18.12 -7.56
C TYR A 64 11.90 18.49 -8.88
N LYS A 65 11.67 17.48 -9.75
CA LYS A 65 11.06 17.72 -11.07
C LYS A 65 9.70 17.00 -11.16
N PRO A 66 8.59 17.68 -10.92
CA PRO A 66 7.26 17.04 -10.88
C PRO A 66 6.95 16.21 -12.12
N PHE A 67 7.24 16.74 -13.31
CA PHE A 67 6.97 16.05 -14.57
C PHE A 67 7.73 14.73 -14.75
N THR A 68 8.87 14.55 -14.08
CA THR A 68 9.63 13.30 -14.13
C THR A 68 8.81 12.13 -13.60
N ARG A 69 8.09 12.34 -12.49
CA ARG A 69 7.24 11.31 -11.87
C ARG A 69 6.09 10.89 -12.79
N PHE A 70 5.44 11.86 -13.40
CA PHE A 70 4.38 11.58 -14.39
C PHE A 70 4.96 10.90 -15.65
N THR A 71 6.16 11.25 -16.07
CA THR A 71 6.79 10.65 -17.25
C THR A 71 7.11 9.17 -17.02
N ILE A 72 7.65 8.79 -15.86
CA ILE A 72 7.90 7.39 -15.56
C ILE A 72 6.60 6.59 -15.36
N ALA A 73 5.58 7.21 -14.76
CA ALA A 73 4.26 6.61 -14.64
C ALA A 73 3.64 6.34 -16.01
N LYS A 74 3.69 7.35 -16.90
CA LYS A 74 3.23 7.18 -18.28
C LYS A 74 4.00 6.09 -19.02
N SER A 75 5.32 6.00 -18.84
CA SER A 75 6.11 4.94 -19.47
C SER A 75 5.67 3.54 -19.03
N LEU A 76 5.32 3.36 -17.75
CA LEU A 76 4.79 2.10 -17.23
C LEU A 76 3.40 1.82 -17.83
N ASP A 77 2.53 2.82 -17.87
CA ASP A 77 1.17 2.68 -18.38
C ASP A 77 1.13 2.38 -19.90
N ASP A 78 1.95 3.08 -20.68
CA ASP A 78 2.08 2.84 -22.11
C ASP A 78 2.53 1.41 -22.42
N LEU A 79 3.51 0.88 -21.66
CA LEU A 79 3.99 -0.49 -21.81
C LEU A 79 2.95 -1.55 -21.44
N THR A 80 1.98 -1.20 -20.61
CA THR A 80 0.83 -2.02 -20.25
C THR A 80 -0.44 -1.63 -21.02
N LYS A 81 -0.30 -0.89 -22.13
CA LYS A 81 -1.39 -0.43 -23.02
C LYS A 81 -2.48 0.36 -22.28
N ASN A 82 -2.08 1.19 -21.34
CA ASN A 82 -2.93 1.99 -20.45
C ASN A 82 -3.90 1.16 -19.58
N SER A 83 -3.61 -0.13 -19.40
CA SER A 83 -4.51 -1.04 -18.68
C SER A 83 -4.16 -1.17 -17.19
N LEU A 84 -2.89 -0.98 -16.81
CA LEU A 84 -2.49 -1.15 -15.40
C LEU A 84 -3.07 -0.05 -14.52
N GLY A 85 -3.00 1.22 -14.96
CA GLY A 85 -3.55 2.34 -14.21
C GLY A 85 -5.04 2.20 -13.98
N ASP A 86 -5.80 1.84 -15.03
CA ASP A 86 -7.24 1.62 -14.93
C ASP A 86 -7.58 0.41 -14.05
N PHE A 87 -6.82 -0.68 -14.20
CA PHE A 87 -6.99 -1.87 -13.36
C PHE A 87 -6.79 -1.55 -11.87
N LEU A 88 -5.71 -0.85 -11.53
CA LEU A 88 -5.42 -0.46 -10.16
C LEU A 88 -6.53 0.43 -9.60
N LYS A 89 -6.86 1.55 -10.27
CA LYS A 89 -7.90 2.49 -9.85
C LYS A 89 -9.25 1.81 -9.64
N LYS A 90 -9.63 0.91 -10.55
CA LYS A 90 -10.90 0.18 -10.48
C LYS A 90 -10.95 -0.76 -9.29
N ASN A 91 -9.86 -1.47 -9.02
CA ASN A 91 -9.87 -2.53 -8.02
C ASN A 91 -9.59 -2.01 -6.60
N ILE A 92 -8.64 -1.09 -6.40
CA ILE A 92 -8.35 -0.59 -5.06
C ILE A 92 -9.51 0.19 -4.41
N LYS A 93 -10.45 0.70 -5.22
CA LYS A 93 -11.67 1.39 -4.73
C LYS A 93 -12.78 0.43 -4.30
N LYS A 94 -12.64 -0.86 -4.59
CA LYS A 94 -13.67 -1.82 -4.20
C LYS A 94 -13.53 -2.17 -2.73
N ARG A 95 -14.63 -2.01 -1.99
CA ARG A 95 -14.65 -2.32 -0.55
C ARG A 95 -14.29 -3.78 -0.25
N GLU A 96 -14.67 -4.70 -1.12
CA GLU A 96 -14.33 -6.12 -0.95
C GLU A 96 -12.82 -6.41 -1.02
N LEU A 97 -12.02 -5.48 -1.54
CA LEU A 97 -10.56 -5.60 -1.57
C LEU A 97 -9.91 -4.78 -0.46
N GLY A 98 -8.76 -5.21 -0.01
CA GLY A 98 -7.99 -4.53 1.04
C GLY A 98 -6.57 -4.20 0.60
N CYS A 99 -6.00 -5.00 -0.33
CA CYS A 99 -4.60 -4.85 -0.67
C CYS A 99 -4.29 -5.35 -2.08
N VAL A 100 -3.32 -4.70 -2.72
CA VAL A 100 -2.66 -5.20 -3.94
C VAL A 100 -1.19 -5.43 -3.64
N ILE A 101 -0.69 -6.65 -3.84
CA ILE A 101 0.71 -7.01 -3.67
C ILE A 101 1.36 -7.08 -5.06
N ILE A 102 2.34 -6.21 -5.30
CA ILE A 102 3.08 -6.18 -6.55
C ILE A 102 4.43 -6.84 -6.34
N LYS A 103 4.75 -7.82 -7.18
CA LYS A 103 5.93 -8.67 -7.09
C LYS A 103 6.75 -8.60 -8.37
N THR A 104 8.04 -8.75 -8.22
CA THR A 104 9.01 -8.87 -9.32
C THR A 104 9.85 -10.13 -9.13
N ASN A 105 10.56 -10.55 -10.18
CA ASN A 105 11.52 -11.63 -10.08
C ASN A 105 12.77 -11.16 -9.30
N LYS A 106 13.03 -11.75 -8.14
CA LYS A 106 14.18 -11.42 -7.29
C LYS A 106 15.54 -11.69 -7.97
N GLU A 107 15.58 -12.62 -8.92
CA GLU A 107 16.79 -12.99 -9.64
C GLU A 107 17.13 -12.02 -10.79
N ASN A 108 16.24 -11.11 -11.13
CA ASN A 108 16.46 -10.14 -12.19
C ASN A 108 17.46 -9.05 -11.74
N LYS A 109 18.67 -9.09 -12.30
CA LYS A 109 19.79 -8.20 -11.96
C LYS A 109 19.54 -6.73 -12.26
N ASN A 110 18.54 -6.42 -13.06
CA ASN A 110 18.14 -5.05 -13.38
C ASN A 110 17.36 -4.39 -12.24
N ILE A 111 16.88 -5.18 -11.28
CA ILE A 111 16.10 -4.70 -10.15
C ILE A 111 17.06 -4.33 -9.01
N ASN A 112 17.16 -3.05 -8.76
CA ASN A 112 17.91 -2.47 -7.64
C ASN A 112 17.06 -1.41 -6.94
N ASP A 113 17.56 -0.82 -5.86
CA ASP A 113 16.86 0.18 -5.06
C ASP A 113 16.35 1.36 -5.89
N ASN A 114 17.15 1.84 -6.83
CA ASN A 114 16.75 2.96 -7.69
C ASN A 114 15.61 2.55 -8.63
N PHE A 115 15.68 1.34 -9.21
CA PHE A 115 14.59 0.81 -10.03
C PHE A 115 13.31 0.67 -9.22
N LEU A 116 13.37 0.04 -8.04
CA LEU A 116 12.22 -0.16 -7.16
C LEU A 116 11.63 1.17 -6.70
N THR A 117 12.45 2.17 -6.37
CA THR A 117 11.97 3.51 -6.02
C THR A 117 11.25 4.17 -7.18
N LYS A 118 11.77 4.05 -8.41
CA LYS A 118 11.12 4.58 -9.61
C LYS A 118 9.83 3.83 -9.93
N LEU A 119 9.83 2.51 -9.81
CA LEU A 119 8.64 1.69 -10.01
C LEU A 119 7.53 2.05 -9.01
N SER A 120 7.86 2.16 -7.72
CA SER A 120 6.92 2.56 -6.68
C SER A 120 6.35 3.95 -6.95
N THR A 121 7.20 4.89 -7.34
CA THR A 121 6.77 6.25 -7.73
C THR A 121 5.86 6.23 -8.94
N ALA A 122 6.17 5.43 -9.97
CA ALA A 122 5.33 5.28 -11.15
C ALA A 122 3.94 4.72 -10.77
N LEU A 123 3.90 3.66 -9.98
CA LEU A 123 2.65 3.02 -9.52
C LEU A 123 1.75 3.98 -8.77
N VAL A 124 2.29 4.76 -7.83
CA VAL A 124 1.51 5.75 -7.09
C VAL A 124 0.90 6.80 -8.03
N HIS A 125 1.67 7.27 -9.02
CA HIS A 125 1.19 8.27 -9.97
C HIS A 125 0.21 7.71 -11.02
N LEU A 126 0.12 6.40 -11.19
CA LEU A 126 -0.97 5.78 -11.94
C LEU A 126 -2.31 5.84 -11.17
N ILE A 127 -2.25 5.81 -9.85
CA ILE A 127 -3.44 5.79 -8.99
C ILE A 127 -3.92 7.19 -8.67
N GLY A 128 -3.00 8.07 -8.27
CA GLY A 128 -3.31 9.42 -7.82
C GLY A 128 -2.08 10.32 -7.72
N ILE A 129 -2.17 11.34 -6.90
CA ILE A 129 -1.07 12.25 -6.59
C ILE A 129 -0.62 11.97 -5.16
N PRO A 130 0.64 11.57 -4.94
CA PRO A 130 1.12 11.29 -3.59
C PRO A 130 1.24 12.57 -2.77
N ASN A 131 0.93 12.46 -1.49
CA ASN A 131 1.15 13.53 -0.54
C ASN A 131 2.65 13.80 -0.35
N HIS A 132 2.99 15.04 -0.13
CA HIS A 132 4.34 15.45 0.21
C HIS A 132 4.61 15.14 1.68
N ASP A 133 5.65 14.35 1.96
CA ASP A 133 6.07 14.11 3.34
C ASP A 133 6.79 15.34 3.92
N SER A 134 6.15 16.01 4.87
CA SER A 134 6.68 17.23 5.49
C SER A 134 7.99 17.01 6.26
N MET A 135 8.27 15.78 6.71
CA MET A 135 9.49 15.47 7.45
C MET A 135 10.72 15.34 6.57
N THR A 136 10.57 14.69 5.42
CA THR A 136 11.68 14.44 4.49
C THR A 136 11.73 15.45 3.36
N ALA A 137 10.70 16.30 3.20
CA ALA A 137 10.48 17.20 2.06
C ALA A 137 10.48 16.46 0.71
N LYS A 138 9.97 15.22 0.69
CA LYS A 138 9.95 14.34 -0.48
C LYS A 138 8.58 13.69 -0.66
N TYR A 139 8.35 13.10 -1.81
CA TYR A 139 7.13 12.34 -2.12
C TYR A 139 7.25 10.85 -1.75
N TYR A 140 8.31 10.48 -1.07
CA TYR A 140 8.50 9.16 -0.47
C TYR A 140 9.41 9.27 0.76
N ALA A 141 9.18 8.41 1.74
CA ALA A 141 10.05 8.26 2.90
C ALA A 141 10.82 6.94 2.80
N ARG A 142 12.09 6.94 3.20
CA ARG A 142 12.92 5.73 3.31
C ARG A 142 13.09 5.37 4.77
N PHE A 143 12.77 4.14 5.10
CA PHE A 143 12.94 3.59 6.43
C PHE A 143 14.00 2.49 6.40
N ASN A 144 14.97 2.61 7.28
CA ASN A 144 15.97 1.56 7.53
C ASN A 144 15.80 1.07 8.96
N VAL A 145 15.82 -0.25 9.13
CA VAL A 145 15.86 -0.83 10.47
C VAL A 145 17.20 -0.46 11.12
N LYS A 146 17.12 0.20 12.27
CA LYS A 146 18.27 0.50 13.11
C LYS A 146 18.17 -0.32 14.38
N HIS A 147 19.27 -0.92 14.78
CA HIS A 147 19.37 -1.72 16.01
C HIS A 147 19.72 -0.89 17.25
N GLU A 148 19.71 0.42 17.13
CA GLU A 148 19.91 1.36 18.22
C GLU A 148 18.63 1.53 19.01
N ASP A 149 18.73 1.60 20.34
CA ASP A 149 17.58 1.87 21.20
C ASP A 149 17.21 3.34 21.09
N ASP A 150 16.18 3.58 20.32
CA ASP A 150 15.58 4.89 20.21
C ASP A 150 14.35 4.93 21.10
N SER A 151 14.52 5.41 22.29
CA SER A 151 13.51 5.43 23.34
C SER A 151 12.20 6.13 22.98
N ASP A 152 12.18 7.03 21.99
CA ASP A 152 11.06 7.93 21.75
C ASP A 152 10.27 7.71 20.47
N SER A 153 10.75 6.93 19.51
CA SER A 153 10.03 6.75 18.25
C SER A 153 9.45 5.37 18.09
N TYR A 154 8.14 5.31 18.03
CA TYR A 154 7.36 4.13 17.70
C TYR A 154 7.82 3.45 16.41
N LEU A 155 8.19 4.23 15.39
CA LEU A 155 8.67 3.75 14.08
C LEU A 155 10.13 3.25 14.09
N ARG A 156 10.87 3.44 15.18
CA ARG A 156 12.30 3.11 15.26
C ARG A 156 12.59 1.89 16.12
N LYS A 157 11.56 1.25 16.69
CA LYS A 157 11.71 0.10 17.56
C LYS A 157 11.77 -1.18 16.72
N ALA A 158 12.97 -1.60 16.36
CA ALA A 158 13.22 -2.79 15.53
C ALA A 158 12.66 -4.10 16.10
N TYR A 159 12.42 -4.18 17.42
CA TYR A 159 12.03 -5.41 18.11
C TYR A 159 10.66 -5.36 18.78
N LYS A 160 9.85 -4.36 18.50
CA LYS A 160 8.49 -4.28 19.03
C LYS A 160 7.48 -4.39 17.91
N ASN A 161 6.45 -5.18 18.14
CA ASN A 161 5.30 -5.19 17.26
C ASN A 161 4.65 -3.81 17.27
N MET A 162 4.24 -3.39 16.10
CA MET A 162 3.42 -2.19 15.93
C MET A 162 1.95 -2.59 16.04
N ASP A 163 1.20 -1.90 16.89
CA ASP A 163 -0.23 -2.12 17.01
C ASP A 163 -0.95 -1.77 15.71
N LEU A 164 -2.09 -2.40 15.46
CA LEU A 164 -2.94 -2.05 14.33
C LEU A 164 -3.38 -0.59 14.44
N HIS A 165 -3.20 0.16 13.39
CA HIS A 165 -3.52 1.58 13.31
C HIS A 165 -3.86 1.98 11.88
N THR A 166 -4.45 3.14 11.73
CA THR A 166 -4.61 3.82 10.43
C THR A 166 -3.61 4.97 10.35
N ASP A 167 -3.04 5.18 9.16
CA ASP A 167 -2.11 6.29 8.93
C ASP A 167 -2.86 7.61 8.65
N GLY A 168 -2.22 8.72 9.01
CA GLY A 168 -2.71 10.05 8.65
C GLY A 168 -3.89 10.57 9.47
N THR A 169 -4.17 10.02 10.65
CA THR A 169 -5.31 10.40 11.49
C THR A 169 -5.23 11.82 12.08
N TYR A 170 -4.09 12.48 12.00
CA TYR A 170 -3.85 13.82 12.59
C TYR A 170 -3.59 14.91 11.54
N VAL A 171 -3.89 14.66 10.27
CA VAL A 171 -3.77 15.62 9.16
C VAL A 171 -5.11 15.86 8.50
N ASP A 172 -5.30 17.08 7.95
CA ASP A 172 -6.55 17.44 7.26
C ASP A 172 -6.82 16.60 6.03
N GLU A 173 -5.76 16.28 5.28
CA GLU A 173 -5.84 15.41 4.11
C GLU A 173 -5.60 13.97 4.53
N ILE A 174 -6.68 13.23 4.77
CA ILE A 174 -6.63 11.81 5.11
C ILE A 174 -6.01 11.03 3.94
N THR A 175 -5.14 10.09 4.27
CA THR A 175 -4.50 9.22 3.29
C THR A 175 -5.48 8.16 2.79
N ASP A 176 -5.87 8.21 1.51
CA ASP A 176 -6.74 7.20 0.89
C ASP A 176 -5.99 5.87 0.70
N TRP A 177 -4.73 5.93 0.31
CA TRP A 177 -3.92 4.77 -0.09
C TRP A 177 -2.50 4.90 0.42
N LEU A 178 -1.95 3.80 0.92
CA LEU A 178 -0.54 3.70 1.30
C LEU A 178 0.16 2.71 0.38
N LEU A 179 1.28 3.11 -0.22
CA LEU A 179 2.17 2.22 -0.94
C LEU A 179 3.45 2.04 -0.14
N MET A 180 3.75 0.81 0.21
CA MET A 180 5.02 0.42 0.83
C MET A 180 5.83 -0.44 -0.14
N ALA A 181 7.11 -0.11 -0.32
CA ALA A 181 8.03 -0.89 -1.15
C ALA A 181 9.15 -1.45 -0.28
N LYS A 182 9.31 -2.77 -0.31
CA LYS A 182 10.47 -3.44 0.30
C LYS A 182 11.63 -3.36 -0.68
N LEU A 183 12.69 -2.67 -0.33
CA LEU A 183 13.88 -2.50 -1.17
C LEU A 183 14.88 -3.62 -0.94
N ASP A 184 15.20 -3.94 0.30
CA ASP A 184 16.13 -4.99 0.67
C ASP A 184 15.70 -5.67 1.98
N GLU A 185 16.09 -6.93 2.14
CA GLU A 185 15.85 -7.72 3.36
C GLU A 185 16.96 -8.75 3.51
N LYS A 186 17.66 -8.71 4.63
CA LYS A 186 18.72 -9.68 4.97
C LYS A 186 18.51 -10.19 6.38
N ASN A 187 18.43 -11.52 6.53
CA ASN A 187 18.34 -12.21 7.82
C ASN A 187 17.25 -11.62 8.74
N ALA A 188 16.12 -11.19 8.18
CA ALA A 188 15.02 -10.67 8.96
C ALA A 188 14.14 -11.82 9.47
N GLU A 189 13.82 -11.78 10.75
CA GLU A 189 12.78 -12.59 11.38
C GLU A 189 11.71 -11.62 11.90
N GLY A 190 10.45 -11.85 11.53
CA GLY A 190 9.38 -10.92 11.83
C GLY A 190 9.31 -9.74 10.85
N GLY A 191 8.60 -8.68 11.24
CA GLY A 191 8.42 -7.49 10.41
C GLY A 191 7.40 -7.67 9.29
N GLU A 192 6.54 -8.68 9.40
CA GLU A 192 5.41 -8.89 8.50
C GLU A 192 4.42 -7.73 8.61
N THR A 193 3.87 -7.33 7.48
CA THR A 193 2.76 -6.37 7.45
C THR A 193 1.46 -7.10 7.72
N THR A 194 0.81 -6.76 8.83
CA THR A 194 -0.51 -7.27 9.18
C THR A 194 -1.58 -6.27 8.76
N LEU A 195 -2.59 -6.74 8.05
CA LEU A 195 -3.73 -5.94 7.60
C LEU A 195 -5.02 -6.53 8.18
N LEU A 196 -5.84 -5.68 8.77
CA LEU A 196 -7.20 -6.01 9.19
C LEU A 196 -8.18 -5.16 8.38
N HIS A 197 -9.06 -5.81 7.63
CA HIS A 197 -10.16 -5.14 6.96
C HIS A 197 -11.31 -4.90 7.95
N LEU A 198 -11.94 -3.73 7.90
CA LEU A 198 -13.02 -3.41 8.85
C LEU A 198 -14.18 -4.41 8.79
N ASP A 199 -14.53 -4.91 7.60
CA ASP A 199 -15.60 -5.92 7.45
C ASP A 199 -15.24 -7.29 8.05
N ASP A 200 -13.96 -7.56 8.28
CA ASP A 200 -13.47 -8.81 8.89
C ASP A 200 -13.24 -8.66 10.41
N TRP A 201 -13.41 -7.45 10.93
CA TRP A 201 -13.32 -7.19 12.35
C TRP A 201 -14.66 -7.48 13.04
N GLU A 202 -14.72 -8.51 13.84
CA GLU A 202 -15.95 -9.00 14.47
C GLU A 202 -16.65 -7.96 15.35
N HIS A 203 -15.90 -7.02 15.93
CA HIS A 203 -16.45 -5.96 16.78
C HIS A 203 -16.74 -4.66 16.03
N CYS A 204 -16.50 -4.58 14.72
CA CYS A 204 -16.64 -3.35 13.96
C CYS A 204 -18.03 -2.72 14.11
N ASN A 205 -19.09 -3.52 13.97
CA ASN A 205 -20.46 -3.02 14.08
C ASN A 205 -20.82 -2.53 15.49
N GLU A 206 -20.29 -3.16 16.54
CA GLU A 206 -20.48 -2.75 17.92
C GLU A 206 -19.90 -1.35 18.15
N PHE A 207 -18.66 -1.14 17.75
CA PHE A 207 -17.99 0.14 17.92
C PHE A 207 -18.50 1.22 16.99
N PHE A 208 -18.81 0.90 15.75
CA PHE A 208 -19.37 1.83 14.76
C PHE A 208 -20.75 2.37 15.18
N ASN A 209 -21.60 1.51 15.76
CA ASN A 209 -22.91 1.92 16.25
C ASN A 209 -22.88 2.58 17.63
N ASN A 210 -21.74 2.59 18.30
CA ASN A 210 -21.59 3.27 19.58
C ASN A 210 -21.56 4.78 19.35
N PRO A 211 -22.43 5.58 20.03
CA PRO A 211 -22.49 7.04 19.84
C PRO A 211 -21.14 7.73 20.03
N ILE A 212 -20.30 7.22 20.94
CA ILE A 212 -18.96 7.78 21.18
C ILE A 212 -18.05 7.69 19.95
N GLY A 213 -18.20 6.68 19.11
CA GLY A 213 -17.42 6.53 17.88
C GLY A 213 -17.70 7.61 16.84
N LYS A 214 -18.85 8.28 16.95
CA LYS A 214 -19.29 9.38 16.07
C LYS A 214 -19.03 10.77 16.66
N GLU A 215 -18.51 10.83 17.90
CA GLU A 215 -18.08 12.10 18.50
C GLU A 215 -16.72 12.53 17.95
N ASN A 216 -16.53 13.85 17.88
CA ASN A 216 -15.27 14.40 17.41
C ASN A 216 -14.21 14.40 18.51
N PHE A 217 -13.09 13.74 18.26
CA PHE A 217 -11.90 13.74 19.10
C PHE A 217 -10.81 14.63 18.51
N ILE A 218 -9.91 15.11 19.37
CA ILE A 218 -8.72 15.82 18.93
C ILE A 218 -7.61 14.81 18.68
N TRP A 219 -7.18 14.70 17.44
CA TRP A 219 -6.06 13.88 17.02
C TRP A 219 -4.82 14.74 16.88
N SER A 220 -3.73 14.33 17.50
CA SER A 220 -2.48 15.08 17.50
C SER A 220 -1.36 14.27 16.88
N SER A 221 -0.46 14.95 16.17
CA SER A 221 0.75 14.31 15.66
C SER A 221 1.58 13.72 16.80
N PRO A 222 2.21 12.54 16.60
CA PRO A 222 3.14 11.99 17.58
C PRO A 222 4.30 12.95 17.85
N LYS A 223 4.81 12.97 19.08
CA LYS A 223 5.97 13.81 19.46
C LYS A 223 7.22 13.54 18.62
N SER A 224 7.33 12.32 18.06
CA SER A 224 8.43 11.94 17.15
C SER A 224 8.38 12.64 15.79
N LYS A 225 7.24 13.24 15.43
CA LYS A 225 7.09 14.07 14.25
C LYS A 225 7.40 15.51 14.66
N ASN A 226 8.37 16.15 14.05
CA ASN A 226 8.73 17.55 14.33
C ASN A 226 7.66 18.56 13.84
N VAL A 227 6.40 18.19 13.98
CA VAL A 227 5.23 18.99 13.58
C VAL A 227 4.17 18.88 14.67
N ASP A 228 3.45 19.95 14.94
CA ASP A 228 2.34 19.99 15.89
C ASP A 228 1.02 20.16 15.13
N TYR A 229 0.62 19.08 14.45
CA TYR A 229 -0.69 19.03 13.79
C TYR A 229 -1.75 18.57 14.77
N LYS A 230 -2.91 19.21 14.71
CA LYS A 230 -4.11 18.84 15.48
C LYS A 230 -5.32 18.97 14.58
N ILE A 231 -6.06 17.91 14.49
CA ILE A 231 -7.33 17.89 13.76
C ILE A 231 -8.43 17.32 14.66
N LYS A 232 -9.67 17.69 14.37
CA LYS A 232 -10.84 17.22 15.09
C LYS A 232 -11.75 16.45 14.16
N HIS A 233 -11.89 15.15 14.40
CA HIS A 233 -12.80 14.29 13.66
C HIS A 233 -13.25 13.07 14.49
N PRO A 234 -14.31 12.34 14.09
CA PRO A 234 -14.74 11.14 14.79
C PRO A 234 -13.77 9.98 14.58
N ILE A 235 -13.96 8.89 15.34
CA ILE A 235 -13.21 7.65 15.15
C ILE A 235 -13.64 6.99 13.84
N PHE A 236 -14.94 6.97 13.56
CA PHE A 236 -15.50 6.40 12.33
C PHE A 236 -16.17 7.47 11.49
N SER A 237 -15.98 7.38 10.19
CA SER A 237 -16.81 8.01 9.17
C SER A 237 -17.63 6.95 8.43
N GLU A 238 -18.48 7.38 7.53
CA GLU A 238 -19.30 6.50 6.69
C GLU A 238 -18.92 6.71 5.22
N ASP A 239 -18.82 5.62 4.46
CA ASP A 239 -18.72 5.70 3.01
C ASP A 239 -20.07 6.06 2.39
N SER A 240 -20.14 6.19 1.04
CA SER A 240 -21.38 6.54 0.33
C SER A 240 -22.51 5.52 0.52
N ASP A 241 -22.19 4.31 0.93
CA ASP A 241 -23.14 3.22 1.14
C ASP A 241 -23.51 3.03 2.62
N GLY A 242 -22.99 3.91 3.49
CA GLY A 242 -23.26 3.90 4.93
C GLY A 242 -22.43 2.87 5.71
N ASN A 243 -21.38 2.34 5.13
CA ASN A 243 -20.50 1.42 5.83
C ASN A 243 -19.40 2.16 6.62
N PRO A 244 -18.88 1.56 7.71
CA PRO A 244 -17.79 2.14 8.48
C PRO A 244 -16.53 2.32 7.64
N GLN A 245 -15.95 3.49 7.81
CA GLN A 245 -14.72 3.89 7.16
C GLN A 245 -13.75 4.50 8.18
#